data_eecf425592d67c397436bfab9b60fc1b
#
_entry.id   eecf425592d67c397436bfab9b60fc1b
#
_cell.length_a   1.000
_cell.length_b   1.000
_cell.length_c   1.000
_cell.angle_alpha   90.00
_cell.angle_beta   90.00
_cell.angle_gamma   90.00
#
_symmetry.space_group_name_H-M   'P 1'
#
loop_
_entity.id
_entity.type
_entity.pdbx_description
1 polymer ?
#
loop_
_entity_poly.entity_id
_entity_poly.type
_entity_poly.pdbx_seq_one_letter_code
_entity_poly.pdbx_strand_id
1 'polypeptide(L)'
;ATLPFFPLVKQVYDIEKVKPTEQIMMQLYPEIYACVGCNACTKSCTQGLNVMQYIAYAQRGEFDKCAEESFDCVMCGVCSSRCPAGISHPQVAMLARRLNGKYLAPKSEHLENRVREIENGTFDELMEALMGKPASELQELYNNRDIEK
;
A
#
# COMPACT_ATOMS: atom_id res chain seq x y z
N ALA A 1 -16.73 7.87 -32.45
CA ALA A 1 -17.23 7.19 -31.26
C ALA A 1 -16.45 7.71 -30.06
N THR A 2 -17.04 8.59 -29.27
CA THR A 2 -16.48 9.08 -27.99
C THR A 2 -16.67 7.97 -26.97
N LEU A 3 -15.56 7.39 -26.48
CA LEU A 3 -15.58 6.49 -25.33
C LEU A 3 -16.21 7.24 -24.14
N PRO A 4 -17.13 6.61 -23.41
CA PRO A 4 -17.69 7.22 -22.22
C PRO A 4 -16.55 7.48 -21.23
N PHE A 5 -16.34 8.72 -20.88
CA PHE A 5 -15.45 9.15 -19.83
C PHE A 5 -16.06 8.65 -18.53
N PHE A 6 -15.57 7.51 -18.02
CA PHE A 6 -15.89 7.11 -16.66
C PHE A 6 -15.29 8.17 -15.73
N PRO A 7 -16.10 8.90 -14.97
CA PRO A 7 -15.54 9.76 -13.94
C PRO A 7 -14.75 8.85 -13.02
N LEU A 8 -13.45 9.10 -12.92
CA LEU A 8 -12.62 8.55 -11.85
C LEU A 8 -13.25 9.03 -10.54
N VAL A 9 -14.18 8.24 -10.01
CA VAL A 9 -14.71 8.49 -8.67
C VAL A 9 -13.53 8.33 -7.74
N LYS A 10 -12.97 9.47 -7.35
CA LYS A 10 -11.91 9.55 -6.36
C LYS A 10 -12.53 9.16 -5.02
N GLN A 11 -12.57 7.88 -4.73
CA GLN A 11 -12.98 7.40 -3.43
C GLN A 11 -11.88 7.80 -2.44
N VAL A 12 -12.14 8.85 -1.70
CA VAL A 12 -11.29 9.28 -0.59
C VAL A 12 -11.80 8.57 0.65
N TYR A 13 -11.04 7.62 1.17
CA TYR A 13 -11.34 6.95 2.42
C TYR A 13 -10.73 7.72 3.59
N ASP A 14 -11.56 8.04 4.56
CA ASP A 14 -11.08 8.45 5.88
C ASP A 14 -10.71 7.16 6.65
N ILE A 15 -9.42 6.87 6.69
CA ILE A 15 -8.89 5.65 7.32
C ILE A 15 -9.27 5.53 8.81
N GLU A 16 -9.59 6.65 9.47
CA GLU A 16 -10.03 6.63 10.86
C GLU A 16 -11.43 6.06 11.03
N LYS A 17 -12.27 6.20 10.00
CA LYS A 17 -13.66 5.73 9.99
C LYS A 17 -13.81 4.33 9.42
N VAL A 18 -12.84 3.89 8.61
CA VAL A 18 -12.86 2.57 7.95
C VAL A 18 -12.14 1.55 8.84
N LYS A 19 -12.87 0.59 9.38
CA LYS A 19 -12.33 -0.47 10.24
C LYS A 19 -12.17 -1.79 9.46
N PRO A 20 -11.20 -2.67 9.82
CA PRO A 20 -10.98 -3.94 9.14
C PRO A 20 -12.06 -4.98 9.52
N THR A 21 -13.25 -4.80 8.98
CA THR A 21 -14.38 -5.71 9.16
C THR A 21 -14.77 -6.32 7.81
N GLU A 22 -15.34 -7.53 7.80
CA GLU A 22 -15.84 -8.16 6.58
C GLU A 22 -16.83 -7.26 5.84
N GLN A 23 -17.70 -6.59 6.60
CA GLN A 23 -18.71 -5.68 6.06
C GLN A 23 -18.11 -4.51 5.26
N ILE A 24 -16.92 -4.06 5.59
CA ILE A 24 -16.31 -2.94 4.88
C ILE A 24 -15.97 -3.28 3.42
N MET A 25 -15.56 -4.52 3.14
CA MET A 25 -15.35 -4.97 1.78
C MET A 25 -16.66 -5.04 1.00
N MET A 26 -17.73 -5.49 1.63
CA MET A 26 -19.06 -5.54 1.01
C MET A 26 -19.61 -4.15 0.70
N GLN A 27 -19.31 -3.15 1.53
CA GLN A 27 -19.74 -1.77 1.33
C GLN A 27 -18.94 -1.03 0.27
N LEU A 28 -17.61 -1.23 0.22
CA LEU A 28 -16.71 -0.46 -0.63
C LEU A 28 -16.41 -1.13 -1.97
N TYR A 29 -16.36 -2.47 -1.99
CA TYR A 29 -16.02 -3.28 -3.16
C TYR A 29 -16.94 -4.50 -3.29
N PRO A 30 -18.26 -4.32 -3.41
CA PRO A 30 -19.22 -5.43 -3.49
C PRO A 30 -18.95 -6.36 -4.69
N GLU A 31 -18.31 -5.84 -5.74
CA GLU A 31 -17.98 -6.62 -6.95
C GLU A 31 -17.05 -7.81 -6.68
N ILE A 32 -16.27 -7.82 -5.57
CA ILE A 32 -15.42 -8.97 -5.26
C ILE A 32 -16.22 -10.25 -5.04
N TYR A 33 -17.46 -10.12 -4.55
CA TYR A 33 -18.36 -11.27 -4.31
C TYR A 33 -18.96 -11.86 -5.59
N ALA A 34 -18.83 -11.15 -6.73
CA ALA A 34 -19.20 -11.66 -8.05
C ALA A 34 -18.07 -12.46 -8.73
N CYS A 35 -16.98 -12.76 -8.04
CA CYS A 35 -15.86 -13.53 -8.57
C CYS A 35 -16.29 -14.93 -9.00
N VAL A 36 -16.06 -15.26 -10.26
CA VAL A 36 -16.40 -16.59 -10.84
C VAL A 36 -15.24 -17.60 -10.77
N GLY A 37 -14.15 -17.27 -10.11
CA GLY A 37 -13.01 -18.19 -9.91
C GLY A 37 -12.22 -18.54 -11.19
N CYS A 38 -12.32 -17.75 -12.26
CA CYS A 38 -11.70 -18.06 -13.57
C CYS A 38 -10.17 -17.98 -13.60
N ASN A 39 -9.55 -17.41 -12.56
CA ASN A 39 -8.10 -17.25 -12.39
C ASN A 39 -7.39 -16.43 -13.50
N ALA A 40 -8.12 -15.68 -14.32
CA ALA A 40 -7.55 -14.83 -15.36
C ALA A 40 -6.66 -13.72 -14.75
N CYS A 41 -7.04 -13.18 -13.59
CA CYS A 41 -6.30 -12.15 -12.86
C CYS A 41 -4.91 -12.62 -12.41
N THR A 42 -4.79 -13.81 -11.83
CA THR A 42 -3.50 -14.41 -11.43
C THR A 42 -2.62 -14.70 -12.63
N LYS A 43 -3.19 -15.31 -13.68
CA LYS A 43 -2.45 -15.64 -14.91
C LYS A 43 -1.91 -14.42 -15.65
N SER A 44 -2.54 -13.26 -15.49
CA SER A 44 -2.13 -12.01 -16.15
C SER A 44 -1.29 -11.09 -15.26
N CYS A 45 -1.01 -11.47 -14.02
CA CYS A 45 -0.25 -10.64 -13.11
C CYS A 45 1.21 -10.50 -13.54
N THR A 46 1.67 -9.25 -13.76
CA THR A 46 3.04 -8.95 -14.17
C THR A 46 4.07 -9.21 -13.06
N GLN A 47 3.63 -9.27 -11.81
CA GLN A 47 4.47 -9.55 -10.64
C GLN A 47 4.38 -11.01 -10.17
N GLY A 48 3.63 -11.85 -10.89
CA GLY A 48 3.48 -13.26 -10.52
C GLY A 48 2.67 -13.51 -9.25
N LEU A 49 1.89 -12.53 -8.77
CA LEU A 49 1.09 -12.64 -7.55
C LEU A 49 -0.12 -13.54 -7.75
N ASN A 50 -0.53 -14.25 -6.70
CA ASN A 50 -1.76 -15.01 -6.68
C ASN A 50 -2.97 -14.11 -6.42
N VAL A 51 -3.35 -13.34 -7.46
CA VAL A 51 -4.39 -12.31 -7.37
C VAL A 51 -5.74 -12.87 -6.92
N MET A 52 -6.13 -14.02 -7.43
CA MET A 52 -7.38 -14.66 -7.03
C MET A 52 -7.37 -15.02 -5.53
N GLN A 53 -6.22 -15.44 -5.01
CA GLN A 53 -6.09 -15.81 -3.60
C GLN A 53 -6.27 -14.60 -2.68
N TYR A 54 -5.63 -13.46 -2.99
CA TYR A 54 -5.79 -12.30 -2.12
C TYR A 54 -7.21 -11.70 -2.19
N ILE A 55 -7.91 -11.84 -3.32
CA ILE A 55 -9.35 -11.49 -3.40
C ILE A 55 -10.18 -12.43 -2.51
N ALA A 56 -9.88 -13.73 -2.51
CA ALA A 56 -10.57 -14.67 -1.63
C ALA A 56 -10.33 -14.35 -0.13
N TYR A 57 -9.14 -13.89 0.24
CA TYR A 57 -8.87 -13.38 1.58
C TYR A 57 -9.69 -12.12 1.90
N ALA A 58 -9.75 -11.17 0.97
CA ALA A 58 -10.55 -9.96 1.13
C ALA A 58 -12.04 -10.26 1.31
N GLN A 59 -12.59 -11.23 0.56
CA GLN A 59 -13.99 -11.68 0.70
C GLN A 59 -14.30 -12.23 2.11
N ARG A 60 -13.32 -12.83 2.76
CA ARG A 60 -13.46 -13.40 4.12
C ARG A 60 -13.08 -12.42 5.24
N GLY A 61 -12.69 -11.19 4.90
CA GLY A 61 -12.22 -10.21 5.88
C GLY A 61 -10.83 -10.51 6.47
N GLU A 62 -10.05 -11.41 5.86
CA GLU A 62 -8.68 -11.76 6.26
C GLU A 62 -7.69 -10.73 5.71
N PHE A 63 -7.73 -9.51 6.27
CA PHE A 63 -6.97 -8.35 5.76
C PHE A 63 -5.46 -8.52 5.88
N ASP A 64 -4.98 -9.18 6.91
CA ASP A 64 -3.58 -9.51 7.14
C ASP A 64 -3.03 -10.36 5.99
N LYS A 65 -3.69 -11.48 5.70
CA LYS A 65 -3.30 -12.38 4.60
C LYS A 65 -3.46 -11.73 3.23
N CYS A 66 -4.54 -10.94 3.05
CA CYS A 66 -4.73 -10.18 1.81
C CYS A 66 -3.61 -9.15 1.60
N ALA A 67 -3.19 -8.47 2.66
CA ALA A 67 -2.10 -7.50 2.62
C ALA A 67 -0.76 -8.16 2.30
N GLU A 68 -0.45 -9.28 2.94
CA GLU A 68 0.77 -10.05 2.72
C GLU A 68 0.86 -10.57 1.28
N GLU A 69 -0.17 -11.30 0.81
CA GLU A 69 -0.20 -11.87 -0.54
C GLU A 69 -0.17 -10.82 -1.66
N SER A 70 -0.66 -9.61 -1.39
CA SER A 70 -0.69 -8.51 -2.35
C SER A 70 0.42 -7.49 -2.18
N PHE A 71 1.39 -7.70 -1.29
CA PHE A 71 2.36 -6.69 -0.90
C PHE A 71 3.15 -6.13 -2.10
N ASP A 72 3.62 -6.99 -2.98
CA ASP A 72 4.43 -6.62 -4.16
C ASP A 72 3.60 -6.11 -5.35
N CYS A 73 2.30 -5.84 -5.14
CA CYS A 73 1.45 -5.32 -6.21
C CYS A 73 1.82 -3.90 -6.60
N VAL A 74 2.27 -3.71 -7.84
CA VAL A 74 2.64 -2.41 -8.43
C VAL A 74 1.45 -1.64 -9.02
N MET A 75 0.22 -2.10 -8.80
CA MET A 75 -1.03 -1.45 -9.22
C MET A 75 -1.16 -1.22 -10.75
N CYS A 76 -0.57 -2.07 -11.58
CA CYS A 76 -0.59 -1.92 -13.04
C CYS A 76 -1.99 -2.08 -13.68
N GLY A 77 -2.99 -2.65 -12.97
CA GLY A 77 -4.38 -2.75 -13.41
C GLY A 77 -4.69 -3.87 -14.40
N VAL A 78 -3.70 -4.65 -14.88
CA VAL A 78 -3.90 -5.72 -15.88
C VAL A 78 -4.90 -6.77 -15.39
N CYS A 79 -4.85 -7.15 -14.11
CA CYS A 79 -5.80 -8.10 -13.51
C CYS A 79 -7.25 -7.60 -13.58
N SER A 80 -7.47 -6.29 -13.32
CA SER A 80 -8.81 -5.69 -13.40
C SER A 80 -9.34 -5.65 -14.84
N SER A 81 -8.49 -5.29 -15.81
CA SER A 81 -8.87 -5.24 -17.23
C SER A 81 -9.21 -6.62 -17.82
N ARG A 82 -8.70 -7.68 -17.22
CA ARG A 82 -8.95 -9.08 -17.63
C ARG A 82 -10.10 -9.76 -16.87
N CYS A 83 -10.67 -9.07 -15.87
CA CYS A 83 -11.70 -9.65 -15.03
C CYS A 83 -13.09 -9.56 -15.65
N PRO A 84 -13.78 -10.68 -15.92
CA PRO A 84 -15.13 -10.66 -16.47
C PRO A 84 -16.18 -10.13 -15.47
N ALA A 85 -15.87 -10.16 -14.17
CA ALA A 85 -16.72 -9.62 -13.10
C ALA A 85 -16.42 -8.13 -12.77
N GLY A 86 -15.47 -7.49 -13.47
CA GLY A 86 -15.17 -6.08 -13.29
C GLY A 86 -14.54 -5.73 -11.93
N ILE A 87 -13.86 -6.67 -11.29
CA ILE A 87 -13.27 -6.48 -9.95
C ILE A 87 -12.09 -5.51 -9.99
N SER A 88 -12.07 -4.59 -9.05
CA SER A 88 -11.01 -3.59 -8.84
C SER A 88 -9.86 -4.14 -7.97
N HIS A 89 -9.21 -5.23 -8.41
CA HIS A 89 -8.22 -5.98 -7.62
C HIS A 89 -7.13 -5.12 -6.97
N PRO A 90 -6.45 -4.18 -7.67
CA PRO A 90 -5.39 -3.39 -7.04
C PRO A 90 -5.92 -2.47 -5.94
N GLN A 91 -7.13 -1.93 -6.09
CA GLN A 91 -7.75 -1.05 -5.10
C GLN A 91 -8.14 -1.82 -3.84
N VAL A 92 -8.67 -3.03 -3.99
CA VAL A 92 -8.96 -3.96 -2.88
C VAL A 92 -7.67 -4.28 -2.12
N ALA A 93 -6.60 -4.63 -2.83
CA ALA A 93 -5.28 -4.89 -2.25
C ALA A 93 -4.74 -3.67 -1.49
N MET A 94 -4.86 -2.46 -2.06
CA MET A 94 -4.42 -1.22 -1.43
C MET A 94 -5.19 -0.94 -0.15
N LEU A 95 -6.51 -1.11 -0.15
CA LEU A 95 -7.33 -0.94 1.05
C LEU A 95 -6.92 -1.94 2.14
N ALA A 96 -6.76 -3.21 1.78
CA ALA A 96 -6.34 -4.24 2.74
C ALA A 96 -4.99 -3.93 3.37
N ARG A 97 -3.98 -3.54 2.58
CA ARG A 97 -2.65 -3.14 3.08
C ARG A 97 -2.72 -1.95 4.03
N ARG A 98 -3.53 -0.93 3.71
CA ARG A 98 -3.71 0.25 4.58
C ARG A 98 -4.40 -0.11 5.90
N LEU A 99 -5.44 -0.93 5.85
CA LEU A 99 -6.14 -1.39 7.06
C LEU A 99 -5.25 -2.29 7.91
N ASN A 100 -4.50 -3.19 7.29
CA ASN A 100 -3.54 -4.03 7.97
C ASN A 100 -2.46 -3.19 8.67
N GLY A 101 -1.82 -2.28 7.96
CA GLY A 101 -0.76 -1.43 8.52
C GLY A 101 -1.23 -0.53 9.65
N LYS A 102 -2.50 -0.07 9.62
CA LYS A 102 -3.02 0.79 10.67
C LYS A 102 -3.52 0.05 11.91
N TYR A 103 -4.19 -1.10 11.72
CA TYR A 103 -4.97 -1.72 12.80
C TYR A 103 -4.50 -3.11 13.21
N LEU A 104 -3.83 -3.86 12.33
CA LEU A 104 -3.52 -5.27 12.55
C LEU A 104 -2.02 -5.55 12.69
N ALA A 105 -1.21 -4.89 11.86
CA ALA A 105 0.24 -5.09 11.90
C ALA A 105 0.84 -4.60 13.23
N PRO A 106 1.81 -5.32 13.80
CA PRO A 106 2.51 -4.86 14.99
C PRO A 106 3.24 -3.56 14.68
N LYS A 107 3.22 -2.64 15.62
CA LYS A 107 3.97 -1.40 15.53
C LYS A 107 5.46 -1.67 15.68
N SER A 108 6.28 -0.97 14.90
CA SER A 108 7.73 -1.05 15.02
C SER A 108 8.21 -0.14 16.15
N GLU A 109 8.65 -0.74 17.26
CA GLU A 109 9.19 -0.03 18.40
C GLU A 109 10.39 0.86 18.01
N HIS A 110 11.26 0.35 17.16
CA HIS A 110 12.41 1.10 16.65
C HIS A 110 11.97 2.36 15.88
N LEU A 111 10.94 2.26 15.03
CA LEU A 111 10.42 3.41 14.29
C LEU A 111 9.74 4.42 15.21
N GLU A 112 8.96 3.96 16.18
CA GLU A 112 8.31 4.84 17.16
C GLU A 112 9.34 5.58 18.05
N ASN A 113 10.43 4.91 18.41
CA ASN A 113 11.54 5.56 19.12
C ASN A 113 12.20 6.64 18.26
N ARG A 114 12.47 6.34 17.00
CA ARG A 114 13.04 7.32 16.05
C ARG A 114 12.13 8.54 15.87
N VAL A 115 10.82 8.33 15.72
CA VAL A 115 9.85 9.44 15.63
C VAL A 115 9.91 10.31 16.89
N ARG A 116 9.93 9.71 18.08
CA ARG A 116 10.06 10.45 19.33
C ARG A 116 11.36 11.24 19.44
N GLU A 117 12.48 10.69 18.99
CA GLU A 117 13.77 11.39 18.94
C GLU A 117 13.70 12.63 18.04
N ILE A 118 13.04 12.52 16.88
CA ILE A 118 12.84 13.64 15.95
C ILE A 118 11.93 14.71 16.59
N GLU A 119 10.80 14.30 17.16
CA GLU A 119 9.84 15.21 17.80
C GLU A 119 10.46 15.95 19.00
N ASN A 120 11.38 15.32 19.73
CA ASN A 120 12.10 15.92 20.85
C ASN A 120 13.31 16.79 20.42
N GLY A 121 13.56 16.95 19.12
CA GLY A 121 14.64 17.78 18.60
C GLY A 121 16.04 17.18 18.82
N THR A 122 16.16 15.86 19.04
CA THR A 122 17.45 15.20 19.32
C THR A 122 18.50 15.44 18.22
N PHE A 123 18.04 15.68 17.00
CA PHE A 123 18.90 15.87 15.83
C PHE A 123 19.02 17.33 15.38
N ASP A 124 18.31 18.27 16.00
CA ASP A 124 18.21 19.66 15.52
C ASP A 124 19.57 20.35 15.44
N GLU A 125 20.39 20.27 16.51
CA GLU A 125 21.73 20.85 16.50
C GLU A 125 22.64 20.27 15.42
N LEU A 126 22.56 18.96 15.18
CA LEU A 126 23.33 18.29 14.12
C LEU A 126 22.85 18.72 12.73
N MET A 127 21.54 18.88 12.56
CA MET A 127 20.95 19.34 11.30
C MET A 127 21.31 20.78 11.00
N GLU A 128 21.25 21.67 12.00
CA GLU A 128 21.67 23.07 11.83
C GLU A 128 23.16 23.18 11.48
N ALA A 129 24.02 22.43 12.19
CA ALA A 129 25.45 22.39 11.91
C ALA A 129 25.75 21.87 10.50
N LEU A 130 24.97 20.86 10.01
CA LEU A 130 25.12 20.33 8.65
C LEU A 130 24.64 21.33 7.60
N MET A 131 23.49 21.98 7.83
CA MET A 131 22.93 22.96 6.89
C MET A 131 23.76 24.25 6.79
N GLY A 132 24.53 24.56 7.82
CA GLY A 132 25.47 25.70 7.81
C GLY A 132 26.76 25.50 7.01
N LYS A 133 27.03 24.27 6.54
CA LYS A 133 28.26 23.94 5.81
C LYS A 133 28.19 24.35 4.34
N PRO A 134 29.35 24.78 3.74
CA PRO A 134 29.42 25.08 2.31
C PRO A 134 29.27 23.76 1.48
N ALA A 135 28.77 23.91 0.26
CA ALA A 135 28.50 22.77 -0.64
C ALA A 135 29.72 21.85 -0.89
N SER A 136 30.91 22.42 -0.92
CA SER A 136 32.18 21.67 -1.09
C SER A 136 32.44 20.71 0.09
N GLU A 137 32.22 21.19 1.33
CA GLU A 137 32.39 20.37 2.52
C GLU A 137 31.31 19.29 2.62
N LEU A 138 30.07 19.62 2.26
CA LEU A 138 28.97 18.65 2.21
C LEU A 138 29.26 17.54 1.20
N GLN A 139 29.83 17.88 0.05
CA GLN A 139 30.21 16.90 -0.98
C GLN A 139 31.34 15.98 -0.51
N GLU A 140 32.31 16.52 0.22
CA GLU A 140 33.40 15.73 0.82
C GLU A 140 32.85 14.75 1.87
N LEU A 141 32.01 15.23 2.78
CA LEU A 141 31.33 14.39 3.77
C LEU A 141 30.49 13.28 3.12
N TYR A 142 29.76 13.63 2.06
CA TYR A 142 28.95 12.67 1.30
C TYR A 142 29.81 11.59 0.66
N ASN A 143 30.96 11.94 0.06
CA ASN A 143 31.85 11.00 -0.60
C ASN A 143 32.56 10.07 0.40
N ASN A 144 32.82 10.56 1.61
CA ASN A 144 33.50 9.82 2.68
C ASN A 144 32.53 9.12 3.64
N ARG A 145 31.21 9.16 3.38
CA ARG A 145 30.23 8.48 4.23
C ARG A 145 30.44 6.98 4.27
N ASP A 146 30.17 6.37 5.43
CA ASP A 146 30.10 4.92 5.56
C ASP A 146 28.91 4.39 4.76
N ILE A 147 29.19 3.56 3.77
CA ILE A 147 28.17 2.91 2.94
C ILE A 147 28.15 1.45 3.38
N GLU A 148 27.03 0.99 3.87
CA GLU A 148 26.82 -0.42 4.14
C GLU A 148 27.10 -1.24 2.86
N LYS A 149 27.98 -2.23 2.99
CA LYS A 149 28.42 -3.11 1.89
C LYS A 149 27.53 -4.32 1.82
#